data_f29e06a46331b87e0305fd02a801ec9b
#
_entry.id   f29e06a46331b87e0305fd02a801ec9b
#
_cell.length_a   1.000
_cell.length_b   1.000
_cell.length_c   1.000
_cell.angle_alpha   90.00
_cell.angle_beta   90.00
_cell.angle_gamma   90.00
#
_symmetry.space_group_name_H-M   'P 1'
#
loop_
_entity.id
_entity.type
_entity.pdbx_description
1 polymer ?
#
loop_
_entity_poly.entity_id
_entity_poly.type
_entity_poly.pdbx_seq_one_letter_code
_entity_poly.pdbx_strand_id
1 'polypeptide(L)'
;MPGSPLHDPVLYCWSSFFLRVRRHRLFESNVPLAAPACSHHTQPSPVVGVYGNHPDRPGGWKRPDGTSRGVKATSVEDASDALGIYHMTTWSDLADSIPPAYTMHIGAQLIDHLGDPKPRDLLSLLDA
;
A
#
# COMPACT_ATOMS: atom_id res chain seq x y z
N MET A 1 -8.37 -6.26 7.46
CA MET A 1 -9.35 -7.33 7.66
C MET A 1 -9.79 -7.28 9.10
N PRO A 2 -11.07 -7.11 9.41
CA PRO A 2 -11.55 -7.31 10.77
C PRO A 2 -11.31 -8.77 11.15
N GLY A 3 -10.69 -9.01 12.29
CA GLY A 3 -10.42 -10.34 12.81
C GLY A 3 -9.03 -10.92 12.52
N SER A 4 -8.11 -10.14 11.98
CA SER A 4 -6.70 -10.58 11.92
C SER A 4 -6.09 -10.56 13.34
N PRO A 5 -5.46 -11.66 13.81
CA PRO A 5 -4.86 -11.75 15.14
C PRO A 5 -3.48 -11.08 15.18
N LEU A 6 -3.38 -9.83 14.73
CA LEU A 6 -2.13 -9.07 14.77
C LEU A 6 -1.88 -8.52 16.18
N HIS A 7 -0.63 -8.57 16.63
CA HIS A 7 -0.18 -7.96 17.89
C HIS A 7 0.37 -6.56 17.63
N ASP A 8 -0.18 -5.57 18.32
CA ASP A 8 0.23 -4.15 18.24
C ASP A 8 0.47 -3.65 16.80
N PRO A 9 -0.51 -3.83 15.89
CA PRO A 9 -0.29 -3.51 14.49
C PRO A 9 -0.19 -2.01 14.25
N VAL A 10 0.68 -1.62 13.33
CA VAL A 10 0.84 -0.25 12.86
C VAL A 10 -0.04 -0.04 11.63
N LEU A 11 -0.82 1.05 11.64
CA LEU A 11 -1.73 1.38 10.55
C LEU A 11 -1.04 2.26 9.51
N TYR A 12 -0.97 1.75 8.29
CA TYR A 12 -0.53 2.48 7.11
C TYR A 12 -1.72 2.95 6.27
N CYS A 13 -1.67 4.19 5.82
CA CYS A 13 -2.67 4.77 4.92
C CYS A 13 -2.03 5.17 3.59
N TRP A 14 -2.67 4.82 2.49
CA TRP A 14 -2.16 5.14 1.15
C TRP A 14 -2.11 6.65 0.89
N SER A 15 -2.97 7.43 1.53
CA SER A 15 -2.93 8.89 1.43
C SER A 15 -1.62 9.51 1.90
N SER A 16 -0.94 8.87 2.85
CA SER A 16 0.35 9.35 3.39
C SER A 16 1.51 9.23 2.40
N PHE A 17 1.30 8.53 1.29
CA PHE A 17 2.26 8.30 0.21
C PHE A 17 1.83 8.95 -1.11
N PHE A 18 0.92 9.93 -1.06
CA PHE A 18 0.39 10.65 -2.21
C PHE A 18 -0.27 9.77 -3.28
N LEU A 19 -0.72 8.57 -2.89
CA LEU A 19 -1.44 7.67 -3.79
C LEU A 19 -2.91 8.10 -3.89
N ARG A 20 -3.51 7.89 -5.08
CA ARG A 20 -4.92 8.26 -5.34
C ARG A 20 -5.94 7.23 -4.83
N VAL A 21 -5.49 6.23 -4.09
CA VAL A 21 -6.36 5.24 -3.44
C VAL A 21 -6.38 5.47 -1.94
N ARG A 22 -7.56 5.42 -1.32
CA ARG A 22 -7.73 5.52 0.13
C ARG A 22 -7.96 4.14 0.72
N ARG A 23 -6.92 3.56 1.28
CA ARG A 23 -6.97 2.25 1.91
C ARG A 23 -6.05 2.21 3.11
N HIS A 24 -6.54 1.63 4.19
CA HIS A 24 -5.75 1.34 5.38
C HIS A 24 -5.26 -0.10 5.35
N ARG A 25 -4.04 -0.32 5.80
CA ARG A 25 -3.45 -1.64 6.03
C ARG A 25 -2.76 -1.68 7.38
N LEU A 26 -2.91 -2.80 8.05
CA LEU A 26 -2.26 -3.07 9.31
C LEU A 26 -1.02 -3.94 9.05
N PHE A 27 0.08 -3.57 9.68
CA PHE A 27 1.33 -4.31 9.64
C PHE A 27 1.77 -4.61 11.07
N GLU A 28 2.14 -5.85 11.30
CA GLU A 28 2.82 -6.29 12.51
C GLU A 28 4.31 -6.44 12.23
N SER A 29 5.15 -6.11 13.19
CA SER A 29 6.60 -6.25 13.08
C SER A 29 7.20 -6.60 14.44
N ASN A 30 8.23 -7.43 14.42
CA ASN A 30 9.07 -7.74 15.59
C ASN A 30 10.18 -6.71 15.82
N VAL A 31 10.29 -5.71 14.96
CA VAL A 31 11.15 -4.54 15.13
C VAL A 31 10.30 -3.27 15.22
N PRO A 32 10.81 -2.19 15.85
CA PRO A 32 10.06 -0.93 15.90
C PRO A 32 9.66 -0.46 14.50
N LEU A 33 8.38 -0.19 14.32
CA LEU A 33 7.80 0.26 13.05
C LEU A 33 6.92 1.49 13.31
N ALA A 34 7.15 2.57 12.56
CA ALA A 34 6.34 3.77 12.60
C ALA A 34 5.72 4.04 11.23
N ALA A 35 4.45 4.41 11.22
CA ALA A 35 3.76 4.83 10.00
C ALA A 35 3.51 6.35 10.02
N PRO A 36 3.57 7.01 8.85
CA PRO A 36 3.18 8.40 8.75
C PRO A 36 1.67 8.54 8.97
N ALA A 37 1.25 9.68 9.54
CA ALA A 37 -0.15 9.96 9.76
C ALA A 37 -0.94 10.03 8.44
N CYS A 38 -2.23 9.72 8.49
CA CYS A 38 -3.11 9.85 7.33
C CYS A 38 -3.15 11.31 6.83
N SER A 39 -3.06 11.48 5.51
CA SER A 39 -3.07 12.79 4.83
C SER A 39 -4.23 12.90 3.83
N HIS A 40 -5.44 12.54 4.26
CA HIS A 40 -6.61 12.50 3.38
C HIS A 40 -6.93 13.85 2.72
N HIS A 41 -6.65 14.96 3.40
CA HIS A 41 -6.91 16.32 2.93
C HIS A 41 -5.92 16.82 1.86
N THR A 42 -4.73 16.21 1.79
CA THR A 42 -3.70 16.52 0.78
C THR A 42 -3.58 15.43 -0.28
N GLN A 43 -4.43 14.42 -0.21
CA GLN A 43 -4.39 13.30 -1.15
C GLN A 43 -4.72 13.78 -2.58
N PRO A 44 -3.94 13.35 -3.60
CA PRO A 44 -4.22 13.71 -4.99
C PRO A 44 -5.63 13.30 -5.42
N SER A 45 -6.27 14.17 -6.20
CA SER A 45 -7.62 13.94 -6.73
C SER A 45 -7.55 13.54 -8.22
N PRO A 46 -8.49 12.73 -8.71
CA PRO A 46 -9.59 12.07 -7.98
C PRO A 46 -9.11 10.86 -7.16
N VAL A 47 -9.70 10.69 -5.98
CA VAL A 47 -9.50 9.48 -5.17
C VAL A 47 -10.38 8.37 -5.72
N VAL A 48 -9.76 7.25 -6.06
CA VAL A 48 -10.44 6.11 -6.69
C VAL A 48 -10.31 4.83 -5.85
N GLY A 49 -11.22 3.90 -6.09
CA GLY A 49 -11.18 2.55 -5.51
C GLY A 49 -10.55 1.56 -6.48
N VAL A 50 -9.64 0.71 -5.98
CA VAL A 50 -9.10 -0.44 -6.71
C VAL A 50 -9.34 -1.66 -5.84
N TYR A 51 -10.46 -2.33 -6.04
CA TYR A 51 -10.88 -3.49 -5.24
C TYR A 51 -11.94 -4.32 -5.97
N GLY A 52 -12.01 -5.60 -5.61
CA GLY A 52 -13.00 -6.52 -6.16
C GLY A 52 -12.93 -6.65 -7.69
N ASN A 53 -14.06 -6.84 -8.33
CA ASN A 53 -14.13 -7.06 -9.77
C ASN A 53 -13.78 -5.80 -10.56
N HIS A 54 -13.25 -6.03 -11.78
CA HIS A 54 -12.99 -4.99 -12.79
C HIS A 54 -14.19 -4.04 -12.95
N PRO A 55 -13.97 -2.74 -13.21
CA PRO A 55 -15.03 -1.74 -13.32
C PRO A 55 -16.10 -2.05 -14.38
N ASP A 56 -15.72 -2.73 -15.46
CA ASP A 56 -16.64 -3.13 -16.54
C ASP A 56 -17.65 -4.22 -16.13
N ARG A 57 -17.47 -4.82 -14.96
CA ARG A 57 -18.45 -5.76 -14.42
C ARG A 57 -19.40 -5.02 -13.47
N PRO A 58 -20.65 -4.73 -13.89
CA PRO A 58 -21.64 -4.14 -13.02
C PRO A 58 -21.94 -5.09 -11.87
N GLY A 59 -21.86 -4.61 -10.65
CA GLY A 59 -22.04 -5.40 -9.44
C GLY A 59 -21.31 -4.82 -8.25
N GLY A 60 -21.02 -3.53 -8.32
CA GLY A 60 -20.49 -2.80 -7.16
C GLY A 60 -21.47 -2.94 -5.99
N TRP A 61 -20.95 -3.47 -4.88
CA TRP A 61 -21.74 -3.53 -3.65
C TRP A 61 -22.18 -2.12 -3.25
N LYS A 62 -23.49 -1.91 -3.25
CA LYS A 62 -24.09 -0.67 -2.73
C LYS A 62 -24.31 -0.84 -1.23
N ARG A 63 -24.10 0.22 -0.48
CA ARG A 63 -24.49 0.25 0.92
C ARG A 63 -26.00 0.08 1.05
N PRO A 64 -26.52 -0.36 2.22
CA PRO A 64 -27.97 -0.45 2.44
C PRO A 64 -28.74 0.86 2.19
N ASP A 65 -28.06 2.01 2.30
CA ASP A 65 -28.60 3.34 2.01
C ASP A 65 -28.60 3.71 0.51
N GLY A 66 -28.20 2.78 -0.36
CA GLY A 66 -28.13 2.99 -1.81
C GLY A 66 -26.88 3.72 -2.31
N THR A 67 -26.00 4.20 -1.42
CA THR A 67 -24.76 4.90 -1.79
C THR A 67 -23.68 3.95 -2.23
N SER A 68 -22.79 4.37 -3.15
CA SER A 68 -21.61 3.61 -3.54
C SER A 68 -20.47 3.87 -2.57
N ARG A 69 -19.50 2.95 -2.50
CA ARG A 69 -18.25 3.12 -1.72
C ARG A 69 -17.24 4.07 -2.38
N GLY A 70 -17.69 4.98 -3.23
CA GLY A 70 -16.85 5.87 -4.01
C GLY A 70 -16.71 5.40 -5.47
N VAL A 71 -15.95 6.15 -6.22
CA VAL A 71 -15.70 5.90 -7.65
C VAL A 71 -14.55 4.91 -7.77
N LYS A 72 -14.74 3.85 -8.56
CA LYS A 72 -13.62 2.96 -8.93
C LYS A 72 -12.74 3.60 -10.00
N ALA A 73 -11.49 3.19 -10.06
CA ALA A 73 -10.64 3.45 -11.21
C ALA A 73 -11.33 2.92 -12.49
N THR A 74 -11.18 3.64 -13.59
CA THR A 74 -11.93 3.38 -14.83
C THR A 74 -11.31 2.30 -15.70
N SER A 75 -10.03 2.03 -15.50
CA SER A 75 -9.27 1.03 -16.26
C SER A 75 -8.13 0.47 -15.43
N VAL A 76 -7.43 -0.53 -15.97
CA VAL A 76 -6.20 -1.07 -15.37
C VAL A 76 -5.11 0.00 -15.29
N GLU A 77 -4.98 0.84 -16.33
CA GLU A 77 -4.01 1.94 -16.36
C GLU A 77 -4.31 2.98 -15.27
N ASP A 78 -5.57 3.39 -15.13
CA ASP A 78 -5.98 4.33 -14.09
C ASP A 78 -5.75 3.75 -12.68
N ALA A 79 -5.98 2.45 -12.50
CA ALA A 79 -5.67 1.74 -11.28
C ALA A 79 -4.16 1.67 -10.99
N SER A 80 -3.35 1.39 -12.02
CA SER A 80 -1.88 1.39 -11.94
C SER A 80 -1.34 2.75 -11.50
N ASP A 81 -1.80 3.82 -12.12
CA ASP A 81 -1.43 5.19 -11.76
C ASP A 81 -1.86 5.54 -10.34
N ALA A 82 -3.08 5.15 -9.96
CA ALA A 82 -3.61 5.42 -8.63
C ALA A 82 -2.82 4.73 -7.51
N LEU A 83 -2.22 3.57 -7.82
CA LEU A 83 -1.44 2.74 -6.90
C LEU A 83 0.07 2.99 -7.00
N GLY A 84 0.56 3.61 -8.09
CA GLY A 84 1.99 3.71 -8.38
C GLY A 84 2.63 2.35 -8.70
N ILE A 85 1.88 1.44 -9.33
CA ILE A 85 2.31 0.08 -9.67
C ILE A 85 2.18 -0.13 -11.17
N TYR A 86 3.28 -0.19 -11.89
CA TYR A 86 3.29 -0.20 -13.36
C TYR A 86 3.66 -1.54 -13.99
N HIS A 87 4.08 -2.51 -13.19
CA HIS A 87 4.48 -3.84 -13.65
C HIS A 87 3.35 -4.88 -13.61
N MET A 88 2.21 -4.55 -13.02
CA MET A 88 1.02 -5.40 -12.97
C MET A 88 0.04 -5.00 -14.08
N THR A 89 -0.43 -5.99 -14.83
CA THR A 89 -1.26 -5.78 -16.03
C THR A 89 -2.71 -6.24 -15.86
N THR A 90 -3.05 -6.82 -14.71
CA THR A 90 -4.41 -7.27 -14.45
C THR A 90 -5.05 -6.52 -13.28
N TRP A 91 -6.37 -6.36 -13.36
CA TRP A 91 -7.14 -5.73 -12.27
C TRP A 91 -7.02 -6.51 -10.96
N SER A 92 -7.08 -7.84 -11.03
CA SER A 92 -7.00 -8.70 -9.84
C SER A 92 -5.70 -8.49 -9.09
N ASP A 93 -4.57 -8.48 -9.79
CA ASP A 93 -3.25 -8.28 -9.19
C ASP A 93 -3.15 -6.91 -8.52
N LEU A 94 -3.64 -5.86 -9.20
CA LEU A 94 -3.66 -4.51 -8.65
C LEU A 94 -4.57 -4.41 -7.42
N ALA A 95 -5.74 -5.06 -7.45
CA ALA A 95 -6.70 -5.03 -6.34
C ALA A 95 -6.14 -5.70 -5.07
N ASP A 96 -5.32 -6.73 -5.23
CA ASP A 96 -4.73 -7.50 -4.14
C ASP A 96 -3.34 -6.99 -3.73
N SER A 97 -2.76 -6.09 -4.51
CA SER A 97 -1.40 -5.57 -4.29
C SER A 97 -1.25 -4.73 -3.01
N ILE A 98 -0.01 -4.65 -2.57
CA ILE A 98 0.48 -3.68 -1.60
C ILE A 98 1.40 -2.71 -2.35
N PRO A 99 1.14 -1.38 -2.30
CA PRO A 99 1.96 -0.42 -3.01
C PRO A 99 3.44 -0.48 -2.62
N PRO A 100 4.37 -0.39 -3.57
CA PRO A 100 5.80 -0.37 -3.29
C PRO A 100 6.22 0.70 -2.29
N ALA A 101 5.49 1.82 -2.23
CA ALA A 101 5.74 2.89 -1.26
C ALA A 101 5.69 2.39 0.20
N TYR A 102 4.83 1.42 0.52
CA TYR A 102 4.79 0.81 1.86
C TYR A 102 6.03 -0.02 2.14
N THR A 103 6.37 -0.91 1.22
CA THR A 103 7.52 -1.81 1.40
C THR A 103 8.84 -1.05 1.41
N MET A 104 8.95 0.03 0.64
CA MET A 104 10.09 0.94 0.69
C MET A 104 10.22 1.63 2.06
N HIS A 105 9.11 2.16 2.59
CA HIS A 105 9.12 2.84 3.88
C HIS A 105 9.40 1.87 5.04
N ILE A 106 8.81 0.68 5.00
CA ILE A 106 9.06 -0.39 6.00
C ILE A 106 10.50 -0.88 5.89
N GLY A 107 10.98 -1.13 4.67
CA GLY A 107 12.33 -1.59 4.40
C GLY A 107 13.41 -0.60 4.84
N ALA A 108 13.19 0.70 4.65
CA ALA A 108 14.10 1.73 5.14
C ALA A 108 14.25 1.68 6.66
N GLN A 109 13.14 1.57 7.41
CA GLN A 109 13.18 1.44 8.87
C GLN A 109 13.87 0.15 9.33
N LEU A 110 13.68 -0.95 8.60
CA LEU A 110 14.38 -2.19 8.89
C LEU A 110 15.88 -2.06 8.68
N ILE A 111 16.32 -1.43 7.59
CA ILE A 111 17.75 -1.17 7.31
C ILE A 111 18.36 -0.30 8.41
N ASP A 112 17.68 0.77 8.81
CA ASP A 112 18.12 1.63 9.90
C ASP A 112 18.25 0.87 11.22
N HIS A 113 17.30 -0.03 11.50
CA HIS A 113 17.31 -0.86 12.70
C HIS A 113 18.44 -1.88 12.72
N LEU A 114 18.73 -2.49 11.59
CA LEU A 114 19.81 -3.48 11.46
C LEU A 114 21.21 -2.85 11.45
N GLY A 115 21.29 -1.54 11.29
CA GLY A 115 22.52 -0.83 11.02
C GLY A 115 22.95 -1.03 9.56
N ASP A 116 23.52 0.03 8.98
CA ASP A 116 24.07 -0.04 7.64
C ASP A 116 25.25 -1.03 7.65
N PRO A 117 25.26 -2.11 6.84
CA PRO A 117 26.42 -2.97 6.74
C PRO A 117 27.58 -2.10 6.24
N LYS A 118 28.49 -1.76 7.14
CA LYS A 118 29.64 -0.92 6.78
C LYS A 118 30.35 -1.56 5.59
N PRO A 119 30.77 -0.80 4.57
CA PRO A 119 31.48 -1.32 3.40
C PRO A 119 32.70 -2.20 3.74
N ARG A 120 33.21 -2.08 4.97
CA ARG A 120 34.30 -2.92 5.50
C ARG A 120 33.99 -4.40 5.57
N ASP A 121 32.71 -4.77 5.80
CA ASP A 121 32.35 -6.18 6.00
C ASP A 121 32.27 -6.93 4.67
N LEU A 122 32.00 -6.22 3.57
CA LEU A 122 32.03 -6.79 2.23
C LEU A 122 33.47 -7.01 1.72
N LEU A 123 34.41 -6.13 2.07
CA LEU A 123 35.81 -6.28 1.69
C LEU A 123 36.52 -7.36 2.53
N SER A 124 36.13 -7.52 3.80
CA SER A 124 36.68 -8.60 4.65
C SER A 124 36.22 -9.99 4.23
N LEU A 125 35.09 -10.11 3.52
CA LEU A 125 34.61 -11.36 2.94
C LEU A 125 35.34 -11.74 1.64
N LEU A 126 36.01 -10.77 0.98
CA LEU A 126 36.78 -11.00 -0.24
C LEU A 126 38.26 -11.32 0.05
N ASP A 127 38.73 -11.04 1.26
CA ASP A 127 40.11 -11.33 1.72
C ASP A 127 40.22 -12.66 2.52
N ALA A 128 39.14 -13.43 2.53
CA ALA A 128 39.09 -14.73 3.21
C ALA A 128 39.32 -15.87 2.23
#